data_89d71afc2f986b90bdcacc7506f769c0
#
_entry.id   89d71afc2f986b90bdcacc7506f769c0
#
_cell.length_a   1.000
_cell.length_b   1.000
_cell.length_c   1.000
_cell.angle_alpha   90.00
_cell.angle_beta   90.00
_cell.angle_gamma   90.00
#
_symmetry.space_group_name_H-M   'P 1'
#
loop_
_entity.id
_entity.type
_entity.pdbx_description
1 polymer ?
#
loop_
_entity_poly.entity_id
_entity_poly.type
_entity_poly.pdbx_seq_one_letter_code
_entity_poly.pdbx_strand_id
1 'polypeptide(L)'
;MAHVSDEAEALQTISIRSTRFRRSYVDNAIVVALGVQENDLLQLISNADFTQLRNGTNGLLSFNNFLSTSLDRDVAVAFALPSLGVSNVTAVLFTILVDQTITSSRFASLCGHSYVNAENEVLFGMSSVFRLGEITQMDNGLWEISMILTCDTDPQLMQLTDYMKATVGEFTGVPKLAQLLARMGAWDTGTEIYEILLATTDKSNVDEIAHIQNQLGYLAWQKNELDLALTYYEQSLSNRTNRQSSRVALTYRNIGLVLRDKGEHDKALEYYQDALAIDLGADPPNQEQIAYGYHQIGVIYQIQGLFNEAQESYDRALEIRLKHLPSNHPHFGTGYVDIGGLSFARQCFSEALTSYKLCFTIYENSLPPYHHNIAVAHYNISVTHSKLEQHVEAFEHAKQALDIALLTMSPKQLQLQLYRKHFDSMKTKLEN
;
A
#
# COMPACT_ATOMS: atom_id res chain seq x y z
N MET A 1 0.53 8.14 -9.97
CA MET A 1 0.51 8.23 -8.51
C MET A 1 -0.50 7.30 -7.83
N ALA A 2 -1.43 6.69 -8.53
CA ALA A 2 -2.29 5.62 -7.98
C ALA A 2 -1.52 4.33 -7.59
N HIS A 3 -0.24 4.22 -7.94
CA HIS A 3 0.56 3.01 -7.71
C HIS A 3 1.31 2.95 -6.38
N VAL A 4 1.19 3.96 -5.52
CA VAL A 4 2.00 4.05 -4.30
C VAL A 4 1.22 3.75 -3.03
N SER A 5 -0.12 3.80 -3.07
CA SER A 5 -0.95 3.36 -1.94
C SER A 5 -0.86 1.85 -1.69
N ASP A 6 -0.54 1.08 -2.74
CA ASP A 6 -0.69 -0.37 -2.73
C ASP A 6 0.52 -1.12 -2.15
N GLU A 7 1.74 -0.54 -2.23
CA GLU A 7 2.91 -1.14 -1.59
C GLU A 7 3.02 -0.84 -0.09
N ALA A 8 2.41 0.27 0.36
CA ALA A 8 2.25 0.52 1.79
C ALA A 8 1.22 -0.44 2.44
N GLU A 9 0.29 -0.99 1.67
CA GLU A 9 -0.64 -2.05 2.12
C GLU A 9 0.04 -3.42 2.21
N ALA A 10 1.13 -3.68 1.49
CA ALA A 10 1.93 -4.91 1.65
C ALA A 10 2.65 -4.96 3.00
N LEU A 11 2.87 -3.80 3.66
CA LEU A 11 3.00 -3.67 5.08
C LEU A 11 1.62 -3.41 5.67
N GLN A 12 0.76 -4.38 5.66
CA GLN A 12 -0.28 -4.39 6.67
C GLN A 12 0.43 -4.52 8.02
N THR A 13 0.79 -3.36 8.56
CA THR A 13 1.03 -3.22 9.97
C THR A 13 -0.30 -3.62 10.60
N ILE A 14 -0.40 -4.87 11.03
CA ILE A 14 -1.51 -5.27 11.89
C ILE A 14 -1.31 -4.42 13.12
N SER A 15 -1.99 -3.26 13.14
CA SER A 15 -1.99 -2.36 14.26
C SER A 15 -2.78 -3.02 15.37
N ILE A 16 -2.11 -3.90 16.10
CA ILE A 16 -2.64 -4.45 17.34
C ILE A 16 -2.56 -3.29 18.34
N ARG A 17 -3.66 -2.54 18.46
CA ARG A 17 -3.74 -1.46 19.46
C ARG A 17 -3.68 -2.08 20.84
N SER A 18 -2.69 -1.64 21.56
CA SER A 18 -2.31 -1.76 22.96
C SER A 18 -3.07 -2.72 23.86
N THR A 19 -2.33 -3.60 24.51
CA THR A 19 -2.49 -3.84 25.94
C THR A 19 -1.35 -4.66 26.53
N ARG A 20 -1.30 -4.77 27.86
CA ARG A 20 -0.22 -5.33 28.66
C ARG A 20 0.02 -6.82 28.37
N PHE A 21 1.27 -7.18 28.19
CA PHE A 21 1.75 -8.53 27.91
C PHE A 21 2.65 -9.07 29.01
N ARG A 22 2.66 -10.38 29.26
CA ARG A 22 3.50 -11.06 30.26
C ARG A 22 4.16 -12.33 29.69
N ARG A 23 5.23 -12.82 30.25
CA ARG A 23 6.43 -13.40 29.65
C ARG A 23 6.97 -14.74 30.18
N SER A 24 7.78 -15.50 29.36
CA SER A 24 8.75 -16.52 29.80
C SER A 24 9.85 -16.93 28.80
N TYR A 25 11.00 -17.31 29.30
CA TYR A 25 12.16 -17.77 28.52
C TYR A 25 12.26 -19.30 28.51
N VAL A 26 12.39 -19.90 27.31
CA VAL A 26 12.97 -21.22 27.15
C VAL A 26 13.95 -21.10 25.95
N ASP A 27 15.23 -21.31 26.19
CA ASP A 27 16.29 -21.37 25.16
C ASP A 27 16.29 -20.25 24.11
N ASN A 28 16.44 -18.99 24.53
CA ASN A 28 16.43 -17.79 23.68
C ASN A 28 15.07 -17.44 23.03
N ALA A 29 13.99 -18.09 23.41
CA ALA A 29 12.64 -17.76 22.96
C ALA A 29 11.89 -16.95 24.01
N ILE A 30 11.22 -15.87 23.58
CA ILE A 30 10.35 -15.04 24.40
C ILE A 30 8.91 -15.31 24.03
N VAL A 31 8.09 -15.66 25.00
CA VAL A 31 6.67 -16.00 24.76
C VAL A 31 5.77 -14.85 25.19
N VAL A 32 4.83 -14.49 24.36
CA VAL A 32 3.87 -13.41 24.57
C VAL A 32 2.46 -13.96 24.51
N ALA A 33 1.66 -13.75 25.55
CA ALA A 33 0.25 -14.06 25.51
C ALA A 33 -0.61 -12.81 25.40
N LEU A 34 -1.61 -12.88 24.55
CA LEU A 34 -2.67 -11.89 24.45
C LEU A 34 -3.88 -12.41 25.23
N GLY A 35 -4.17 -11.83 26.39
CA GLY A 35 -5.28 -12.26 27.25
C GLY A 35 -6.09 -11.09 27.82
N VAL A 36 -7.33 -11.35 28.31
CA VAL A 36 -8.31 -10.37 28.81
C VAL A 36 -8.12 -10.13 30.31
N GLN A 37 -8.05 -8.87 30.75
CA GLN A 37 -8.41 -8.49 32.15
C GLN A 37 -9.56 -7.47 32.13
N GLU A 38 -10.51 -7.63 33.08
CA GLU A 38 -11.61 -6.67 33.30
C GLU A 38 -11.04 -5.30 33.66
N ASN A 39 -11.37 -4.29 32.89
CA ASN A 39 -11.26 -2.84 33.08
C ASN A 39 -10.29 -2.03 32.22
N ASP A 40 -9.49 -2.59 31.31
CA ASP A 40 -8.79 -1.76 30.30
C ASP A 40 -8.63 -2.50 28.97
N LEU A 41 -9.21 -1.93 27.95
CA LEU A 41 -9.01 -2.09 26.49
C LEU A 41 -7.96 -3.14 26.04
N LEU A 42 -8.32 -4.40 26.14
CA LEU A 42 -7.63 -5.53 25.53
C LEU A 42 -8.07 -5.67 24.08
N GLN A 43 -7.15 -5.51 23.17
CA GLN A 43 -7.39 -5.94 21.79
C GLN A 43 -6.95 -7.41 21.61
N LEU A 44 -7.92 -8.27 21.71
CA LEU A 44 -7.89 -9.64 21.21
C LEU A 44 -7.67 -9.57 19.69
N ILE A 45 -6.89 -10.50 19.14
CA ILE A 45 -6.76 -10.58 17.68
C ILE A 45 -8.12 -10.98 17.12
N SER A 46 -8.71 -10.12 16.29
CA SER A 46 -9.95 -10.47 15.62
C SER A 46 -9.73 -11.67 14.72
N ASN A 47 -10.77 -12.46 14.45
CA ASN A 47 -10.68 -13.58 13.51
C ASN A 47 -10.23 -13.11 12.11
N ALA A 48 -10.53 -11.86 11.74
CA ALA A 48 -10.08 -11.27 10.50
C ALA A 48 -8.56 -11.00 10.50
N ASP A 49 -8.03 -10.40 11.58
CA ASP A 49 -6.58 -10.13 11.73
C ASP A 49 -5.80 -11.44 11.86
N PHE A 50 -6.35 -12.44 12.58
CA PHE A 50 -5.74 -13.76 12.65
C PHE A 50 -5.66 -14.45 11.28
N THR A 51 -6.70 -14.31 10.46
CA THR A 51 -6.70 -14.86 9.09
C THR A 51 -5.62 -14.19 8.24
N GLN A 52 -5.41 -12.90 8.42
CA GLN A 52 -4.33 -12.17 7.74
C GLN A 52 -2.95 -12.64 8.22
N LEU A 53 -2.74 -12.78 9.52
CA LEU A 53 -1.50 -13.34 10.09
C LEU A 53 -1.19 -14.73 9.52
N ARG A 54 -2.19 -15.59 9.48
CA ARG A 54 -2.06 -16.96 8.96
C ARG A 54 -1.68 -17.01 7.48
N ASN A 55 -2.15 -16.07 6.70
CA ASN A 55 -1.83 -15.95 5.27
C ASN A 55 -0.48 -15.26 5.02
N GLY A 56 0.07 -14.55 6.01
CA GLY A 56 1.30 -13.76 5.93
C GLY A 56 2.56 -14.46 6.47
N THR A 57 2.64 -15.78 6.45
CA THR A 57 3.84 -16.53 6.88
C THR A 57 5.10 -16.02 6.16
N ASN A 58 6.20 -15.81 6.92
CA ASN A 58 7.43 -15.13 6.51
C ASN A 58 7.30 -13.60 6.25
N GLY A 59 6.15 -13.00 6.48
CA GLY A 59 5.96 -11.55 6.43
C GLY A 59 6.57 -10.84 7.65
N LEU A 60 6.55 -9.51 7.59
CA LEU A 60 6.98 -8.65 8.70
C LEU A 60 5.77 -8.19 9.52
N LEU A 61 5.90 -8.19 10.84
CA LEU A 61 4.91 -7.71 11.80
C LEU A 61 5.54 -6.66 12.72
N SER A 62 4.85 -5.56 12.94
CA SER A 62 5.26 -4.55 13.91
C SER A 62 4.11 -4.21 14.86
N PHE A 63 4.46 -3.87 16.10
CA PHE A 63 3.51 -3.40 17.11
C PHE A 63 3.71 -1.90 17.34
N ASN A 64 2.64 -1.14 17.27
CA ASN A 64 2.68 0.33 17.41
C ASN A 64 2.87 0.80 18.85
N ASN A 65 2.94 -0.12 19.82
CA ASN A 65 3.10 0.15 21.23
C ASN A 65 4.32 -0.59 21.79
N PHE A 66 4.69 -0.23 23.02
CA PHE A 66 5.63 -1.05 23.76
C PHE A 66 5.04 -2.44 23.98
N LEU A 67 5.76 -3.45 23.54
CA LEU A 67 5.38 -4.83 23.71
C LEU A 67 6.01 -5.36 25.00
N SER A 68 5.19 -5.49 26.04
CA SER A 68 5.59 -6.11 27.30
C SER A 68 5.36 -7.62 27.22
N THR A 69 6.31 -8.38 27.68
CA THR A 69 6.36 -9.84 27.45
C THR A 69 6.75 -10.57 28.74
N SER A 70 6.34 -11.81 28.94
CA SER A 70 6.74 -12.64 30.10
C SER A 70 7.83 -13.66 29.71
N LEU A 71 8.77 -14.04 30.59
CA LEU A 71 9.75 -15.12 30.41
C LEU A 71 9.25 -16.50 30.82
N ASP A 72 8.06 -16.57 31.43
CA ASP A 72 7.45 -17.82 31.86
C ASP A 72 6.31 -18.25 30.93
N ARG A 73 6.50 -19.29 30.13
CA ARG A 73 5.51 -19.78 29.14
C ARG A 73 4.17 -20.12 29.82
N ASP A 74 4.20 -20.69 31.02
CA ASP A 74 2.98 -21.12 31.71
C ASP A 74 2.14 -19.90 32.16
N VAL A 75 2.81 -18.84 32.57
CA VAL A 75 2.16 -17.55 32.87
C VAL A 75 1.55 -16.97 31.58
N ALA A 76 2.27 -16.98 30.49
CA ALA A 76 1.78 -16.49 29.21
C ALA A 76 0.57 -17.29 28.71
N VAL A 77 0.61 -18.61 28.80
CA VAL A 77 -0.52 -19.50 28.47
C VAL A 77 -1.72 -19.22 29.37
N ALA A 78 -1.51 -19.04 30.68
CA ALA A 78 -2.59 -18.74 31.62
C ALA A 78 -3.35 -17.43 31.28
N PHE A 79 -2.67 -16.45 30.66
CA PHE A 79 -3.30 -15.23 30.18
C PHE A 79 -4.07 -15.42 28.85
N ALA A 80 -3.65 -16.34 28.00
CA ALA A 80 -4.32 -16.59 26.72
C ALA A 80 -5.58 -17.47 26.85
N LEU A 81 -5.59 -18.39 27.84
CA LEU A 81 -6.67 -19.34 28.03
C LEU A 81 -8.07 -18.73 28.23
N PRO A 82 -8.27 -17.64 29.00
CA PRO A 82 -9.59 -17.04 29.15
C PRO A 82 -10.20 -16.48 27.86
N SER A 83 -9.39 -16.30 26.83
CA SER A 83 -9.82 -15.81 25.51
C SER A 83 -10.36 -16.95 24.61
N LEU A 84 -10.23 -18.19 25.04
CA LEU A 84 -10.79 -19.34 24.30
C LEU A 84 -12.32 -19.32 24.40
N GLY A 85 -12.98 -19.39 23.24
CA GLY A 85 -14.44 -19.42 23.15
C GLY A 85 -15.13 -18.06 23.12
N VAL A 86 -14.38 -16.95 23.19
CA VAL A 86 -14.95 -15.62 22.97
C VAL A 86 -15.30 -15.44 21.51
N SER A 87 -16.53 -15.02 21.20
CA SER A 87 -17.00 -14.83 19.83
C SER A 87 -16.19 -13.75 19.09
N ASN A 88 -15.87 -14.00 17.85
CA ASN A 88 -15.10 -13.12 16.93
C ASN A 88 -13.64 -12.85 17.32
N VAL A 89 -13.05 -13.67 18.20
CA VAL A 89 -11.69 -13.53 18.68
C VAL A 89 -10.95 -14.85 18.59
N THR A 90 -9.67 -14.79 18.21
CA THR A 90 -8.74 -15.92 18.24
C THR A 90 -7.73 -15.71 19.35
N ALA A 91 -7.59 -16.71 20.24
CA ALA A 91 -6.60 -16.74 21.30
C ALA A 91 -5.24 -17.16 20.70
N VAL A 92 -4.25 -16.28 20.80
CA VAL A 92 -2.93 -16.45 20.19
C VAL A 92 -1.83 -16.27 21.23
N LEU A 93 -0.86 -17.18 21.19
CA LEU A 93 0.39 -17.11 21.92
C LEU A 93 1.52 -16.77 20.95
N PHE A 94 2.18 -15.63 21.13
CA PHE A 94 3.37 -15.29 20.34
C PHE A 94 4.63 -15.79 21.05
N THR A 95 5.47 -16.52 20.35
CA THR A 95 6.79 -16.97 20.80
C THR A 95 7.85 -16.17 20.04
N ILE A 96 8.57 -15.26 20.75
CA ILE A 96 9.54 -14.37 20.12
C ILE A 96 10.94 -14.94 20.32
N LEU A 97 11.63 -15.23 19.21
CA LEU A 97 13.06 -15.56 19.18
C LEU A 97 13.87 -14.26 19.05
N VAL A 98 14.81 -14.06 19.97
CA VAL A 98 15.70 -12.89 19.99
C VAL A 98 17.12 -13.37 19.80
N ASP A 99 17.74 -12.96 18.70
CA ASP A 99 19.19 -13.12 18.51
C ASP A 99 19.92 -12.05 19.34
N GLN A 100 20.67 -12.48 20.34
CA GLN A 100 21.40 -11.58 21.24
C GLN A 100 22.53 -10.82 20.55
N THR A 101 22.93 -11.21 19.35
CA THR A 101 23.93 -10.51 18.53
C THR A 101 23.34 -9.26 17.86
N ILE A 102 22.01 -9.11 17.82
CA ILE A 102 21.33 -7.96 17.25
C ILE A 102 21.39 -6.78 18.22
N THR A 103 22.23 -5.79 17.89
CA THR A 103 22.41 -4.58 18.71
C THR A 103 21.51 -3.42 18.30
N SER A 104 20.87 -3.48 17.15
CA SER A 104 20.02 -2.40 16.60
C SER A 104 18.61 -2.38 17.16
N SER A 105 18.10 -3.51 17.65
CA SER A 105 16.74 -3.60 18.18
C SER A 105 16.69 -3.20 19.64
N ARG A 106 15.81 -2.29 19.99
CA ARG A 106 15.67 -1.74 21.35
C ARG A 106 14.71 -2.62 22.16
N PHE A 107 15.26 -3.44 23.04
CA PHE A 107 14.51 -4.14 24.08
C PHE A 107 15.23 -4.00 25.42
N ALA A 108 14.49 -4.02 26.52
CA ALA A 108 15.03 -3.90 27.87
C ALA A 108 14.41 -4.93 28.80
N SER A 109 15.21 -5.58 29.63
CA SER A 109 14.71 -6.41 30.72
C SER A 109 14.30 -5.50 31.89
N LEU A 110 13.08 -5.70 32.40
CA LEU A 110 12.55 -5.01 33.56
C LEU A 110 12.73 -5.82 34.85
N CYS A 111 13.72 -6.73 34.88
CA CYS A 111 14.02 -7.55 36.05
C CYS A 111 14.25 -6.66 37.29
N GLY A 112 13.45 -6.85 38.33
CA GLY A 112 13.52 -6.07 39.57
C GLY A 112 12.77 -4.72 39.54
N HIS A 113 12.13 -4.33 38.43
CA HIS A 113 11.35 -3.10 38.27
C HIS A 113 9.89 -3.37 37.87
N SER A 114 9.50 -4.65 37.76
CA SER A 114 8.12 -5.02 37.46
C SER A 114 7.24 -4.82 38.70
N TYR A 115 5.98 -4.43 38.52
CA TYR A 115 4.98 -4.29 39.58
C TYR A 115 4.70 -5.65 40.26
N VAL A 116 4.94 -6.75 39.60
CA VAL A 116 4.83 -8.12 40.15
C VAL A 116 6.26 -8.68 40.28
N ASN A 117 6.77 -8.73 41.51
CA ASN A 117 8.16 -9.10 41.85
C ASN A 117 8.61 -10.52 41.41
N ALA A 118 7.71 -11.35 40.87
CA ALA A 118 8.00 -12.70 40.39
C ALA A 118 8.18 -12.80 38.86
N GLU A 119 8.02 -11.70 38.14
CA GLU A 119 8.05 -11.70 36.68
C GLU A 119 9.33 -11.09 36.14
N ASN A 120 10.04 -11.90 35.42
CA ASN A 120 11.17 -11.41 34.60
C ASN A 120 10.61 -10.76 33.31
N GLU A 121 10.28 -9.53 33.23
CA GLU A 121 9.66 -8.82 32.14
C GLU A 121 10.70 -8.25 31.13
N VAL A 122 10.50 -8.33 29.79
CA VAL A 122 11.23 -7.58 28.75
C VAL A 122 10.27 -6.72 27.98
N LEU A 123 10.62 -5.51 27.82
CA LEU A 123 9.90 -4.53 27.06
C LEU A 123 10.57 -4.36 25.69
N PHE A 124 9.84 -4.59 24.62
CA PHE A 124 10.27 -4.21 23.28
C PHE A 124 9.83 -2.78 22.98
N GLY A 125 10.70 -2.01 22.34
CA GLY A 125 10.40 -0.64 21.91
C GLY A 125 9.26 -0.59 20.91
N MET A 126 8.56 0.54 20.86
CA MET A 126 7.64 0.86 19.78
C MET A 126 8.40 0.74 18.44
N SER A 127 7.74 0.23 17.42
CA SER A 127 8.32 -0.01 16.09
C SER A 127 9.31 -1.17 16.00
N SER A 128 9.40 -2.04 17.01
CA SER A 128 10.13 -3.31 16.84
C SER A 128 9.44 -4.14 15.76
N VAL A 129 10.24 -4.63 14.81
CA VAL A 129 9.76 -5.43 13.67
C VAL A 129 10.14 -6.88 13.88
N PHE A 130 9.19 -7.76 13.65
CA PHE A 130 9.36 -9.20 13.81
C PHE A 130 9.02 -9.91 12.49
N ARG A 131 9.76 -10.94 12.17
CA ARG A 131 9.44 -11.85 11.07
C ARG A 131 8.52 -12.95 11.57
N LEU A 132 7.40 -13.15 10.90
CA LEU A 132 6.48 -14.25 11.20
C LEU A 132 7.09 -15.57 10.78
N GLY A 133 7.07 -16.54 11.68
CA GLY A 133 7.49 -17.92 11.46
C GLY A 133 6.29 -18.87 11.36
N GLU A 134 6.41 -20.04 11.96
CA GLU A 134 5.36 -21.07 11.95
C GLU A 134 4.15 -20.65 12.78
N ILE A 135 2.97 -21.06 12.30
CA ILE A 135 1.69 -20.87 12.97
C ILE A 135 1.08 -22.26 13.18
N THR A 136 1.00 -22.70 14.43
CA THR A 136 0.52 -24.03 14.82
C THR A 136 -0.61 -23.94 15.82
N GLN A 137 -1.52 -24.91 15.82
CA GLN A 137 -2.55 -24.99 16.85
C GLN A 137 -2.12 -25.99 17.92
N MET A 138 -2.15 -25.56 19.18
CA MET A 138 -1.79 -26.36 20.34
C MET A 138 -2.96 -27.28 20.75
N ASP A 139 -2.67 -28.34 21.50
CA ASP A 139 -3.68 -29.32 21.99
C ASP A 139 -4.77 -28.67 22.87
N ASN A 140 -4.46 -27.55 23.54
CA ASN A 140 -5.39 -26.78 24.37
C ASN A 140 -6.27 -25.82 23.57
N GLY A 141 -6.17 -25.79 22.24
CA GLY A 141 -6.96 -24.95 21.34
C GLY A 141 -6.38 -23.55 21.09
N LEU A 142 -5.30 -23.16 21.76
CA LEU A 142 -4.58 -21.92 21.49
C LEU A 142 -3.82 -22.03 20.15
N TRP A 143 -3.66 -20.89 19.49
CA TRP A 143 -2.74 -20.79 18.35
C TRP A 143 -1.39 -20.26 18.82
N GLU A 144 -0.32 -20.93 18.46
CA GLU A 144 1.04 -20.47 18.68
C GLU A 144 1.61 -19.89 17.38
N ILE A 145 2.15 -18.68 17.47
CA ILE A 145 2.81 -17.99 16.35
C ILE A 145 4.25 -17.71 16.75
N SER A 146 5.19 -18.33 16.06
CA SER A 146 6.60 -18.01 16.23
C SER A 146 6.95 -16.71 15.53
N MET A 147 7.77 -15.86 16.16
CA MET A 147 8.26 -14.61 15.61
C MET A 147 9.76 -14.48 15.87
N ILE A 148 10.48 -13.91 14.93
CA ILE A 148 11.92 -13.61 15.07
C ILE A 148 12.09 -12.11 15.06
N LEU A 149 12.74 -11.54 16.09
CA LEU A 149 13.07 -10.13 16.10
C LEU A 149 14.03 -9.83 14.94
N THR A 150 13.66 -8.87 14.07
CA THR A 150 14.49 -8.48 12.93
C THR A 150 15.53 -7.45 13.33
N CYS A 151 16.60 -7.35 12.56
CA CYS A 151 17.59 -6.28 12.65
C CYS A 151 17.42 -5.27 11.50
N ASP A 152 18.03 -4.10 11.64
CA ASP A 152 18.00 -3.05 10.60
C ASP A 152 18.63 -3.50 9.27
N THR A 153 19.36 -4.62 9.27
CA THR A 153 19.96 -5.23 8.08
C THR A 153 19.13 -6.36 7.48
N ASP A 154 17.90 -6.58 7.96
CA ASP A 154 16.98 -7.52 7.33
C ASP A 154 16.71 -7.11 5.88
N PRO A 155 16.94 -7.99 4.89
CA PRO A 155 16.86 -7.61 3.48
C PRO A 155 15.49 -7.06 3.07
N GLN A 156 14.40 -7.64 3.58
CA GLN A 156 13.04 -7.19 3.27
C GLN A 156 12.73 -5.85 3.94
N LEU A 157 13.18 -5.66 5.19
CA LEU A 157 13.03 -4.39 5.89
C LEU A 157 13.88 -3.29 5.24
N MET A 158 15.10 -3.61 4.79
CA MET A 158 15.95 -2.68 4.04
C MET A 158 15.30 -2.27 2.72
N GLN A 159 14.85 -3.24 1.92
CA GLN A 159 14.20 -2.98 0.64
C GLN A 159 12.99 -2.07 0.80
N LEU A 160 12.17 -2.35 1.81
CA LEU A 160 11.02 -1.52 2.15
C LEU A 160 11.42 -0.13 2.61
N THR A 161 12.42 -0.03 3.49
CA THR A 161 12.93 1.26 4.00
C THR A 161 13.50 2.10 2.86
N ASP A 162 14.25 1.50 1.95
CA ASP A 162 14.83 2.19 0.79
C ASP A 162 13.75 2.61 -0.20
N TYR A 163 12.77 1.77 -0.44
CA TYR A 163 11.57 2.13 -1.21
C TYR A 163 10.83 3.32 -0.57
N MET A 164 10.58 3.27 0.74
CA MET A 164 9.92 4.36 1.46
C MET A 164 10.76 5.64 1.41
N LYS A 165 12.08 5.58 1.59
CA LYS A 165 12.98 6.73 1.48
C LYS A 165 12.95 7.33 0.08
N ALA A 166 13.07 6.49 -0.96
CA ALA A 166 13.01 6.93 -2.36
C ALA A 166 11.67 7.61 -2.69
N THR A 167 10.60 7.11 -2.10
CA THR A 167 9.23 7.53 -2.38
C THR A 167 8.83 8.80 -1.61
N VAL A 168 9.35 9.00 -0.38
CA VAL A 168 8.99 10.14 0.49
C VAL A 168 9.86 11.39 0.24
N GLY A 169 10.92 11.30 -0.59
CA GLY A 169 11.73 12.44 -0.99
C GLY A 169 12.59 13.05 0.15
N GLU A 170 13.11 14.26 -0.09
CA GLU A 170 14.11 14.93 0.77
C GLU A 170 13.55 15.63 2.02
N PHE A 171 12.25 15.62 2.24
CA PHE A 171 11.67 16.29 3.41
C PHE A 171 12.08 15.60 4.71
N THR A 172 12.30 16.38 5.75
CA THR A 172 12.62 15.93 7.09
C THR A 172 11.53 16.38 8.07
N GLY A 173 11.35 15.64 9.16
CA GLY A 173 10.43 16.04 10.23
C GLY A 173 8.95 15.78 9.97
N VAL A 174 8.09 16.68 10.46
CA VAL A 174 6.63 16.51 10.47
C VAL A 174 6.01 16.39 9.07
N PRO A 175 6.42 17.15 8.04
CA PRO A 175 5.89 16.97 6.68
C PRO A 175 6.12 15.58 6.12
N LYS A 176 7.28 14.97 6.43
CA LYS A 176 7.60 13.61 6.02
C LYS A 176 6.69 12.58 6.67
N LEU A 177 6.41 12.76 7.96
CA LEU A 177 5.47 11.92 8.70
C LEU A 177 4.05 12.01 8.10
N ALA A 178 3.57 13.23 7.82
CA ALA A 178 2.26 13.43 7.21
C ALA A 178 2.15 12.76 5.83
N GLN A 179 3.18 12.88 5.00
CA GLN A 179 3.23 12.22 3.70
C GLN A 179 3.25 10.68 3.82
N LEU A 180 3.98 10.16 4.80
CA LEU A 180 4.02 8.73 5.08
C LEU A 180 2.63 8.21 5.50
N LEU A 181 1.98 8.89 6.45
CA LEU A 181 0.64 8.56 6.91
C LEU A 181 -0.39 8.60 5.78
N ALA A 182 -0.29 9.62 4.91
CA ALA A 182 -1.12 9.70 3.71
C ALA A 182 -0.97 8.47 2.80
N ARG A 183 0.25 7.97 2.63
CA ARG A 183 0.53 6.76 1.83
C ARG A 183 0.05 5.48 2.49
N MET A 184 0.04 5.44 3.83
CA MET A 184 -0.50 4.33 4.62
C MET A 184 -2.04 4.34 4.68
N GLY A 185 -2.72 5.23 3.96
CA GLY A 185 -4.18 5.34 3.99
C GLY A 185 -4.74 6.04 5.23
N ALA A 186 -3.89 6.56 6.12
CA ALA A 186 -4.28 7.35 7.29
C ALA A 186 -4.56 8.82 6.88
N TRP A 187 -5.52 9.00 5.97
CA TRP A 187 -5.76 10.28 5.30
C TRP A 187 -6.23 11.37 6.28
N ASP A 188 -7.07 11.05 7.26
CA ASP A 188 -7.55 12.02 8.24
C ASP A 188 -6.41 12.54 9.12
N THR A 189 -5.57 11.65 9.66
CA THR A 189 -4.40 12.05 10.45
C THR A 189 -3.40 12.85 9.61
N GLY A 190 -3.20 12.46 8.33
CA GLY A 190 -2.39 13.21 7.39
C GLY A 190 -2.94 14.63 7.16
N THR A 191 -4.25 14.76 7.02
CA THR A 191 -4.94 16.05 6.85
C THR A 191 -4.74 16.93 8.09
N GLU A 192 -5.00 16.42 9.29
CA GLU A 192 -4.81 17.17 10.54
C GLU A 192 -3.38 17.71 10.70
N ILE A 193 -2.37 16.90 10.37
CA ILE A 193 -0.98 17.33 10.44
C ILE A 193 -0.69 18.45 9.43
N TYR A 194 -1.16 18.33 8.18
CA TYR A 194 -0.95 19.37 7.19
C TYR A 194 -1.73 20.67 7.50
N GLU A 195 -2.91 20.60 8.11
CA GLU A 195 -3.65 21.75 8.61
C GLU A 195 -2.89 22.49 9.73
N ILE A 196 -2.33 21.74 10.68
CA ILE A 196 -1.46 22.31 11.73
C ILE A 196 -0.22 22.97 11.09
N LEU A 197 0.42 22.32 10.13
CA LEU A 197 1.56 22.88 9.41
C LEU A 197 1.15 24.16 8.66
N LEU A 198 0.00 24.17 7.99
CA LEU A 198 -0.50 25.36 7.29
C LEU A 198 -0.74 26.53 8.25
N ALA A 199 -1.29 26.26 9.43
CA ALA A 199 -1.57 27.25 10.45
C ALA A 199 -0.31 27.81 11.12
N THR A 200 0.77 27.00 11.21
CA THR A 200 2.02 27.36 11.89
C THR A 200 3.12 27.86 10.94
N THR A 201 2.98 27.65 9.65
CA THR A 201 3.96 28.11 8.64
C THR A 201 3.91 29.63 8.52
N ASP A 202 5.10 30.25 8.51
CA ASP A 202 5.22 31.70 8.31
C ASP A 202 4.58 32.12 6.97
N LYS A 203 3.68 33.11 7.03
CA LYS A 203 2.97 33.63 5.85
C LYS A 203 3.88 34.18 4.76
N SER A 204 5.11 34.54 5.08
CA SER A 204 6.14 34.93 4.10
C SER A 204 6.68 33.75 3.29
N ASN A 205 6.55 32.50 3.78
CA ASN A 205 7.01 31.29 3.11
C ASN A 205 5.94 30.74 2.14
N VAL A 206 5.65 31.53 1.12
CA VAL A 206 4.58 31.23 0.15
C VAL A 206 4.77 29.93 -0.60
N ASP A 207 6.02 29.53 -0.86
CA ASP A 207 6.33 28.27 -1.54
C ASP A 207 6.02 27.03 -0.67
N GLU A 208 6.27 27.09 0.63
CA GLU A 208 5.93 26.04 1.56
C GLU A 208 4.42 25.95 1.78
N ILE A 209 3.75 27.10 1.94
CA ILE A 209 2.29 27.17 2.00
C ILE A 209 1.68 26.53 0.75
N ALA A 210 2.17 26.87 -0.45
CA ALA A 210 1.71 26.27 -1.69
C ALA A 210 1.96 24.75 -1.75
N HIS A 211 3.07 24.28 -1.18
CA HIS A 211 3.34 22.85 -1.10
C HIS A 211 2.35 22.15 -0.15
N ILE A 212 2.14 22.68 1.04
CA ILE A 212 1.18 22.13 2.03
C ILE A 212 -0.23 22.07 1.43
N GLN A 213 -0.67 23.14 0.77
CA GLN A 213 -1.97 23.18 0.08
C GLN A 213 -2.08 22.12 -1.03
N ASN A 214 -1.01 21.87 -1.78
CA ASN A 214 -0.99 20.80 -2.77
C ASN A 214 -1.15 19.41 -2.10
N GLN A 215 -0.53 19.18 -0.95
CA GLN A 215 -0.69 17.93 -0.19
C GLN A 215 -2.11 17.78 0.39
N LEU A 216 -2.70 18.86 0.92
CA LEU A 216 -4.10 18.87 1.36
C LEU A 216 -5.06 18.58 0.21
N GLY A 217 -4.80 19.14 -0.97
CA GLY A 217 -5.56 18.82 -2.18
C GLY A 217 -5.47 17.33 -2.56
N TYR A 218 -4.28 16.73 -2.46
CA TYR A 218 -4.10 15.31 -2.68
C TYR A 218 -4.89 14.44 -1.67
N LEU A 219 -4.85 14.78 -0.39
CA LEU A 219 -5.60 14.08 0.66
C LEU A 219 -7.10 14.20 0.46
N ALA A 220 -7.61 15.39 0.11
CA ALA A 220 -9.02 15.58 -0.20
C ALA A 220 -9.45 14.74 -1.41
N TRP A 221 -8.61 14.65 -2.45
CA TRP A 221 -8.88 13.77 -3.60
C TRP A 221 -8.94 12.29 -3.20
N GLN A 222 -8.00 11.80 -2.35
CA GLN A 222 -8.02 10.43 -1.83
C GLN A 222 -9.31 10.12 -1.04
N LYS A 223 -9.85 11.13 -0.35
CA LYS A 223 -11.12 11.04 0.38
C LYS A 223 -12.35 11.20 -0.53
N ASN A 224 -12.15 11.36 -1.84
CA ASN A 224 -13.18 11.65 -2.84
C ASN A 224 -13.92 12.99 -2.63
N GLU A 225 -13.27 13.94 -1.94
CA GLU A 225 -13.75 15.31 -1.71
C GLU A 225 -13.28 16.21 -2.88
N LEU A 226 -13.79 15.96 -4.09
CA LEU A 226 -13.23 16.50 -5.34
C LEU A 226 -13.24 18.02 -5.42
N ASP A 227 -14.29 18.70 -4.95
CA ASP A 227 -14.38 20.16 -4.97
C ASP A 227 -13.41 20.79 -3.96
N LEU A 228 -13.25 20.19 -2.80
CA LEU A 228 -12.26 20.62 -1.81
C LEU A 228 -10.83 20.45 -2.34
N ALA A 229 -10.56 19.34 -3.03
CA ALA A 229 -9.27 19.11 -3.68
C ALA A 229 -8.93 20.21 -4.69
N LEU A 230 -9.87 20.59 -5.56
CA LEU A 230 -9.69 21.70 -6.51
C LEU A 230 -9.41 23.00 -5.78
N THR A 231 -10.16 23.31 -4.73
CA THR A 231 -9.96 24.52 -3.93
C THR A 231 -8.54 24.63 -3.39
N TYR A 232 -8.02 23.56 -2.81
CA TYR A 232 -6.64 23.51 -2.30
C TYR A 232 -5.59 23.65 -3.41
N TYR A 233 -5.80 23.01 -4.57
CA TYR A 233 -4.87 23.13 -5.70
C TYR A 233 -4.86 24.55 -6.29
N GLU A 234 -6.02 25.20 -6.42
CA GLU A 234 -6.13 26.59 -6.85
C GLU A 234 -5.42 27.56 -5.88
N GLN A 235 -5.60 27.36 -4.58
CA GLN A 235 -4.85 28.09 -3.55
C GLN A 235 -3.35 27.86 -3.68
N SER A 236 -2.92 26.62 -3.89
CA SER A 236 -1.51 26.29 -4.14
C SER A 236 -0.95 27.04 -5.36
N LEU A 237 -1.70 27.11 -6.46
CA LEU A 237 -1.30 27.84 -7.65
C LEU A 237 -1.23 29.35 -7.41
N SER A 238 -2.17 29.92 -6.64
CA SER A 238 -2.19 31.37 -6.35
C SER A 238 -0.96 31.81 -5.56
N ASN A 239 -0.42 30.96 -4.71
CA ASN A 239 0.76 31.21 -3.91
C ASN A 239 2.09 30.98 -4.66
N ARG A 240 2.06 30.48 -5.90
CA ARG A 240 3.29 30.24 -6.67
C ARG A 240 3.64 31.39 -7.57
N THR A 241 4.83 31.93 -7.39
CA THR A 241 5.36 33.07 -8.19
C THR A 241 5.90 32.62 -9.54
N ASN A 242 6.59 31.45 -9.58
CA ASN A 242 7.13 30.93 -10.84
C ASN A 242 6.14 29.94 -11.48
N ARG A 243 5.46 30.41 -12.53
CA ARG A 243 4.45 29.64 -13.30
C ARG A 243 5.03 28.54 -14.18
N GLN A 244 6.34 28.55 -14.42
CA GLN A 244 7.06 27.53 -15.23
C GLN A 244 7.81 26.51 -14.37
N SER A 245 7.50 26.43 -13.09
CA SER A 245 8.16 25.48 -12.21
C SER A 245 7.54 24.06 -12.31
N SER A 246 8.37 23.03 -12.12
CA SER A 246 7.92 21.64 -12.06
C SER A 246 6.85 21.40 -10.98
N ARG A 247 6.84 22.23 -9.93
CA ARG A 247 5.81 22.19 -8.88
C ARG A 247 4.45 22.68 -9.39
N VAL A 248 4.42 23.65 -10.31
CA VAL A 248 3.19 24.08 -10.99
C VAL A 248 2.70 22.98 -11.93
N ALA A 249 3.60 22.37 -12.72
CA ALA A 249 3.25 21.23 -13.56
C ALA A 249 2.64 20.07 -12.74
N LEU A 250 3.21 19.77 -11.56
CA LEU A 250 2.64 18.78 -10.64
C LEU A 250 1.22 19.16 -10.21
N THR A 251 0.99 20.42 -9.82
CA THR A 251 -0.35 20.89 -9.41
C THR A 251 -1.35 20.82 -10.56
N TYR A 252 -0.94 21.18 -11.79
CA TYR A 252 -1.79 21.04 -12.98
C TYR A 252 -2.16 19.58 -13.25
N ARG A 253 -1.22 18.63 -13.14
CA ARG A 253 -1.52 17.21 -13.26
C ARG A 253 -2.52 16.74 -12.21
N ASN A 254 -2.37 17.18 -10.97
CA ASN A 254 -3.31 16.84 -9.89
C ASN A 254 -4.72 17.40 -10.16
N ILE A 255 -4.82 18.64 -10.64
CA ILE A 255 -6.10 19.21 -11.07
C ILE A 255 -6.70 18.38 -12.22
N GLY A 256 -5.88 18.02 -13.20
CA GLY A 256 -6.30 17.17 -14.31
C GLY A 256 -6.86 15.83 -13.84
N LEU A 257 -6.25 15.19 -12.82
CA LEU A 257 -6.76 13.96 -12.21
C LEU A 257 -8.15 14.16 -11.58
N VAL A 258 -8.32 15.23 -10.79
CA VAL A 258 -9.60 15.54 -10.15
C VAL A 258 -10.69 15.82 -11.19
N LEU A 259 -10.38 16.61 -12.22
CA LEU A 259 -11.31 16.95 -13.29
C LEU A 259 -11.71 15.71 -14.11
N ARG A 260 -10.77 14.80 -14.38
CA ARG A 260 -11.04 13.51 -15.00
C ARG A 260 -12.06 12.71 -14.17
N ASP A 261 -11.83 12.62 -12.84
CA ASP A 261 -12.69 11.86 -11.93
C ASP A 261 -14.08 12.54 -11.77
N LYS A 262 -14.17 13.86 -11.99
CA LYS A 262 -15.43 14.61 -12.10
C LYS A 262 -16.14 14.45 -13.47
N GLY A 263 -15.47 13.81 -14.44
CA GLY A 263 -16.00 13.69 -15.81
C GLY A 263 -15.79 14.94 -16.70
N GLU A 264 -15.04 15.94 -16.23
CA GLU A 264 -14.74 17.17 -16.98
C GLU A 264 -13.51 16.96 -17.89
N HIS A 265 -13.65 16.03 -18.85
CA HIS A 265 -12.51 15.49 -19.62
C HIS A 265 -11.80 16.54 -20.48
N ASP A 266 -12.51 17.50 -21.07
CA ASP A 266 -11.90 18.55 -21.89
C ASP A 266 -10.98 19.44 -21.06
N LYS A 267 -11.45 19.87 -19.88
CA LYS A 267 -10.63 20.66 -18.95
C LYS A 267 -9.45 19.84 -18.40
N ALA A 268 -9.66 18.56 -18.09
CA ALA A 268 -8.58 17.68 -17.66
C ALA A 268 -7.47 17.62 -18.72
N LEU A 269 -7.85 17.52 -20.00
CA LEU A 269 -6.93 17.51 -21.13
C LEU A 269 -6.11 18.80 -21.20
N GLU A 270 -6.75 19.97 -21.07
CA GLU A 270 -6.07 21.28 -21.04
C GLU A 270 -5.02 21.33 -19.92
N TYR A 271 -5.38 20.96 -18.71
CA TYR A 271 -4.44 20.95 -17.58
C TYR A 271 -3.28 19.96 -17.76
N TYR A 272 -3.51 18.78 -18.36
CA TYR A 272 -2.43 17.84 -18.67
C TYR A 272 -1.50 18.38 -19.76
N GLN A 273 -2.03 19.05 -20.78
CA GLN A 273 -1.24 19.68 -21.84
C GLN A 273 -0.39 20.82 -21.31
N ASP A 274 -0.95 21.68 -20.44
CA ASP A 274 -0.22 22.76 -19.79
C ASP A 274 0.92 22.20 -18.90
N ALA A 275 0.65 21.17 -18.13
CA ALA A 275 1.67 20.49 -17.33
C ALA A 275 2.79 19.92 -18.22
N LEU A 276 2.43 19.24 -19.30
CA LEU A 276 3.38 18.67 -20.26
C LEU A 276 4.23 19.76 -20.91
N ALA A 277 3.64 20.90 -21.28
CA ALA A 277 4.37 22.03 -21.87
C ALA A 277 5.45 22.57 -20.92
N ILE A 278 5.14 22.67 -19.61
CA ILE A 278 6.12 23.08 -18.60
C ILE A 278 7.23 22.03 -18.47
N ASP A 279 6.90 20.74 -18.44
CA ASP A 279 7.90 19.67 -18.31
C ASP A 279 8.83 19.56 -19.54
N LEU A 280 8.29 19.79 -20.73
CA LEU A 280 9.08 19.85 -21.98
C LEU A 280 10.00 21.07 -22.04
N GLY A 281 9.58 22.19 -21.45
CA GLY A 281 10.36 23.43 -21.39
C GLY A 281 11.39 23.47 -20.25
N ALA A 282 11.43 22.49 -19.39
CA ALA A 282 12.38 22.43 -18.28
C ALA A 282 13.81 22.08 -18.75
N ASP A 283 14.84 22.60 -18.07
CA ASP A 283 16.23 22.30 -18.35
C ASP A 283 16.95 21.85 -17.06
N PRO A 284 17.37 20.57 -16.93
CA PRO A 284 17.09 19.47 -17.86
C PRO A 284 15.63 18.99 -17.78
N PRO A 285 15.07 18.48 -18.90
CA PRO A 285 13.70 18.01 -18.90
C PRO A 285 13.57 16.69 -18.13
N ASN A 286 12.52 16.59 -17.31
CA ASN A 286 12.23 15.36 -16.57
C ASN A 286 11.45 14.37 -17.46
N GLN A 287 12.16 13.39 -18.01
CA GLN A 287 11.61 12.44 -18.97
C GLN A 287 10.49 11.56 -18.37
N GLU A 288 10.56 11.24 -17.08
CA GLU A 288 9.53 10.47 -16.41
C GLU A 288 8.21 11.27 -16.32
N GLN A 289 8.28 12.57 -15.99
CA GLN A 289 7.10 13.42 -15.92
C GLN A 289 6.52 13.69 -17.32
N ILE A 290 7.34 13.80 -18.33
CA ILE A 290 6.91 13.93 -19.73
C ILE A 290 6.18 12.65 -20.18
N ALA A 291 6.74 11.47 -19.90
CA ALA A 291 6.10 10.19 -20.20
C ALA A 291 4.76 10.04 -19.45
N TYR A 292 4.70 10.48 -18.17
CA TYR A 292 3.48 10.50 -17.40
C TYR A 292 2.43 11.45 -18.00
N GLY A 293 2.83 12.64 -18.45
CA GLY A 293 1.94 13.60 -19.12
C GLY A 293 1.30 13.00 -20.37
N TYR A 294 2.10 12.39 -21.27
CA TYR A 294 1.57 11.71 -22.45
C TYR A 294 0.64 10.55 -22.10
N HIS A 295 0.97 9.77 -21.07
CA HIS A 295 0.12 8.70 -20.59
C HIS A 295 -1.26 9.22 -20.16
N GLN A 296 -1.33 10.28 -19.33
CA GLN A 296 -2.60 10.85 -18.87
C GLN A 296 -3.43 11.45 -20.02
N ILE A 297 -2.79 12.09 -20.98
CA ILE A 297 -3.43 12.59 -22.21
C ILE A 297 -4.05 11.41 -22.98
N GLY A 298 -3.32 10.31 -23.13
CA GLY A 298 -3.81 9.09 -23.77
C GLY A 298 -5.04 8.50 -23.06
N VAL A 299 -5.05 8.49 -21.71
CA VAL A 299 -6.20 8.06 -20.92
C VAL A 299 -7.44 8.92 -21.22
N ILE A 300 -7.29 10.26 -21.30
CA ILE A 300 -8.41 11.13 -21.63
C ILE A 300 -8.92 10.87 -23.05
N TYR A 301 -8.04 10.77 -24.03
CA TYR A 301 -8.45 10.45 -25.40
C TYR A 301 -9.15 9.10 -25.51
N GLN A 302 -8.71 8.10 -24.76
CA GLN A 302 -9.38 6.79 -24.70
C GLN A 302 -10.79 6.89 -24.11
N ILE A 303 -10.99 7.67 -23.03
CA ILE A 303 -12.31 7.91 -22.43
C ILE A 303 -13.24 8.63 -23.43
N GLN A 304 -12.71 9.55 -24.23
CA GLN A 304 -13.45 10.28 -25.28
C GLN A 304 -13.69 9.44 -26.55
N GLY A 305 -13.16 8.22 -26.62
CA GLY A 305 -13.27 7.35 -27.80
C GLY A 305 -12.34 7.75 -28.95
N LEU A 306 -11.42 8.67 -28.74
CA LEU A 306 -10.40 9.13 -29.71
C LEU A 306 -9.21 8.15 -29.68
N PHE A 307 -9.45 6.95 -30.19
CA PHE A 307 -8.55 5.82 -30.01
C PHE A 307 -7.20 5.96 -30.76
N ASN A 308 -7.16 6.73 -31.86
CA ASN A 308 -5.90 6.95 -32.59
C ASN A 308 -5.00 7.92 -31.82
N GLU A 309 -5.55 9.00 -31.30
CA GLU A 309 -4.88 10.00 -30.46
C GLU A 309 -4.40 9.37 -29.15
N ALA A 310 -5.21 8.47 -28.58
CA ALA A 310 -4.83 7.69 -27.40
C ALA A 310 -3.62 6.81 -27.68
N GLN A 311 -3.63 6.07 -28.82
CA GLN A 311 -2.52 5.22 -29.24
C GLN A 311 -1.22 6.02 -29.40
N GLU A 312 -1.29 7.15 -30.13
CA GLU A 312 -0.11 8.01 -30.34
C GLU A 312 0.46 8.50 -29.00
N SER A 313 -0.40 8.88 -28.07
CA SER A 313 0.00 9.35 -26.75
C SER A 313 0.64 8.24 -25.90
N TYR A 314 0.08 7.03 -25.91
CA TYR A 314 0.66 5.89 -25.22
C TYR A 314 2.00 5.43 -25.83
N ASP A 315 2.10 5.43 -27.16
CA ASP A 315 3.35 5.08 -27.86
C ASP A 315 4.48 6.06 -27.51
N ARG A 316 4.19 7.37 -27.46
CA ARG A 316 5.16 8.39 -27.01
C ARG A 316 5.58 8.17 -25.55
N ALA A 317 4.64 7.90 -24.66
CA ALA A 317 4.94 7.59 -23.26
C ALA A 317 5.84 6.36 -23.13
N LEU A 318 5.53 5.29 -23.86
CA LEU A 318 6.31 4.05 -23.86
C LEU A 318 7.71 4.25 -24.48
N GLU A 319 7.82 4.97 -25.57
CA GLU A 319 9.11 5.27 -26.22
C GLU A 319 10.06 6.02 -25.28
N ILE A 320 9.54 7.04 -24.55
CA ILE A 320 10.34 7.77 -23.57
C ILE A 320 10.78 6.84 -22.44
N ARG A 321 9.89 6.02 -21.91
CA ARG A 321 10.23 5.06 -20.85
C ARG A 321 11.29 4.07 -21.31
N LEU A 322 11.16 3.51 -22.51
CA LEU A 322 12.14 2.56 -23.09
C LEU A 322 13.56 3.15 -23.24
N LYS A 323 13.66 4.45 -23.46
CA LYS A 323 14.95 5.15 -23.61
C LYS A 323 15.61 5.46 -22.26
N HIS A 324 14.82 5.65 -21.20
CA HIS A 324 15.30 6.28 -19.97
C HIS A 324 15.18 5.38 -18.73
N LEU A 325 14.43 4.28 -18.76
CA LEU A 325 14.26 3.37 -17.63
C LEU A 325 14.98 2.03 -17.85
N PRO A 326 15.39 1.33 -16.80
CA PRO A 326 15.89 -0.04 -16.87
C PRO A 326 14.87 -0.97 -17.54
N SER A 327 15.34 -2.00 -18.26
CA SER A 327 14.49 -2.89 -19.07
C SER A 327 13.43 -3.68 -18.29
N ASN A 328 13.59 -3.80 -16.97
CA ASN A 328 12.66 -4.48 -16.07
C ASN A 328 11.81 -3.51 -15.24
N HIS A 329 11.75 -2.23 -15.59
CA HIS A 329 11.01 -1.25 -14.78
C HIS A 329 9.49 -1.48 -14.86
N PRO A 330 8.75 -1.49 -13.72
CA PRO A 330 7.31 -1.77 -13.70
C PRO A 330 6.45 -0.84 -14.57
N HIS A 331 6.91 0.40 -14.83
CA HIS A 331 6.20 1.34 -15.71
C HIS A 331 6.04 0.87 -17.15
N PHE A 332 6.82 -0.12 -17.62
CA PHE A 332 6.56 -0.76 -18.91
C PHE A 332 5.28 -1.60 -18.84
N GLY A 333 5.07 -2.30 -17.73
CA GLY A 333 3.83 -3.05 -17.49
C GLY A 333 2.60 -2.13 -17.57
N THR A 334 2.65 -0.94 -16.95
CA THR A 334 1.57 0.07 -17.06
C THR A 334 1.31 0.46 -18.51
N GLY A 335 2.37 0.75 -19.30
CA GLY A 335 2.19 1.08 -20.72
C GLY A 335 1.50 -0.04 -21.52
N TYR A 336 1.84 -1.31 -21.24
CA TYR A 336 1.18 -2.43 -21.90
C TYR A 336 -0.26 -2.68 -21.40
N VAL A 337 -0.57 -2.32 -20.14
CA VAL A 337 -1.98 -2.31 -19.67
C VAL A 337 -2.81 -1.31 -20.48
N ASP A 338 -2.28 -0.12 -20.72
CA ASP A 338 -2.99 0.94 -21.46
C ASP A 338 -3.21 0.55 -22.92
N ILE A 339 -2.16 0.07 -23.59
CA ILE A 339 -2.25 -0.42 -24.99
C ILE A 339 -3.23 -1.61 -25.07
N GLY A 340 -3.18 -2.54 -24.11
CA GLY A 340 -4.11 -3.66 -24.03
C GLY A 340 -5.55 -3.20 -23.80
N GLY A 341 -5.76 -2.21 -22.93
CA GLY A 341 -7.05 -1.58 -22.68
C GLY A 341 -7.63 -0.89 -23.91
N LEU A 342 -6.77 -0.23 -24.68
CA LEU A 342 -7.15 0.41 -25.92
C LEU A 342 -7.55 -0.63 -26.99
N SER A 343 -6.73 -1.69 -27.19
CA SER A 343 -7.08 -2.80 -28.09
C SER A 343 -8.38 -3.51 -27.67
N PHE A 344 -8.57 -3.67 -26.35
CA PHE A 344 -9.82 -4.23 -25.81
C PHE A 344 -11.03 -3.34 -26.12
N ALA A 345 -10.92 -2.02 -25.97
CA ALA A 345 -11.98 -1.06 -26.29
C ALA A 345 -12.32 -1.09 -27.80
N ARG A 346 -11.32 -1.30 -28.65
CA ARG A 346 -11.48 -1.52 -30.12
C ARG A 346 -12.00 -2.91 -30.47
N GLN A 347 -12.27 -3.77 -29.48
CA GLN A 347 -12.68 -5.17 -29.64
C GLN A 347 -11.60 -6.07 -30.33
N CYS A 348 -10.37 -5.63 -30.39
CA CYS A 348 -9.23 -6.41 -30.87
C CYS A 348 -8.69 -7.30 -29.73
N PHE A 349 -9.51 -8.27 -29.29
CA PHE A 349 -9.22 -9.05 -28.08
C PHE A 349 -7.94 -9.86 -28.12
N SER A 350 -7.52 -10.35 -29.30
CA SER A 350 -6.24 -11.09 -29.44
C SER A 350 -5.03 -10.19 -29.21
N GLU A 351 -5.07 -8.94 -29.70
CA GLU A 351 -4.03 -7.94 -29.48
C GLU A 351 -4.00 -7.49 -28.02
N ALA A 352 -5.18 -7.24 -27.43
CA ALA A 352 -5.33 -6.93 -26.03
C ALA A 352 -4.70 -8.03 -25.14
N LEU A 353 -4.99 -9.30 -25.44
CA LEU A 353 -4.42 -10.44 -24.73
C LEU A 353 -2.89 -10.48 -24.81
N THR A 354 -2.33 -10.18 -25.98
CA THR A 354 -0.87 -10.13 -26.16
C THR A 354 -0.25 -9.04 -25.28
N SER A 355 -0.82 -7.85 -25.26
CA SER A 355 -0.36 -6.73 -24.46
C SER A 355 -0.46 -7.01 -22.96
N TYR A 356 -1.58 -7.58 -22.50
CA TYR A 356 -1.76 -7.94 -21.09
C TYR A 356 -0.81 -9.07 -20.64
N LYS A 357 -0.48 -10.04 -21.50
CA LYS A 357 0.53 -11.07 -21.20
C LYS A 357 1.94 -10.48 -21.10
N LEU A 358 2.29 -9.51 -21.95
CA LEU A 358 3.55 -8.77 -21.81
C LEU A 358 3.60 -7.99 -20.49
N CYS A 359 2.51 -7.29 -20.17
CA CYS A 359 2.37 -6.62 -18.86
C CYS A 359 2.58 -7.59 -17.70
N PHE A 360 1.90 -8.73 -17.71
CA PHE A 360 2.03 -9.75 -16.67
C PHE A 360 3.47 -10.22 -16.50
N THR A 361 4.16 -10.56 -17.62
CA THR A 361 5.56 -10.99 -17.59
C THR A 361 6.47 -9.92 -16.97
N ILE A 362 6.23 -8.63 -17.27
CA ILE A 362 7.02 -7.53 -16.69
C ILE A 362 6.77 -7.45 -15.19
N TYR A 363 5.51 -7.46 -14.76
CA TYR A 363 5.17 -7.37 -13.34
C TYR A 363 5.65 -8.58 -12.54
N GLU A 364 5.54 -9.80 -13.09
CA GLU A 364 6.04 -11.02 -12.45
C GLU A 364 7.57 -10.96 -12.20
N ASN A 365 8.33 -10.34 -13.11
CA ASN A 365 9.78 -10.21 -13.00
C ASN A 365 10.24 -8.99 -12.20
N SER A 366 9.37 -8.01 -11.93
CA SER A 366 9.77 -6.72 -11.34
C SER A 366 9.09 -6.40 -10.01
N LEU A 367 8.04 -7.11 -9.65
CA LEU A 367 7.24 -6.83 -8.46
C LEU A 367 7.20 -8.04 -7.52
N PRO A 368 6.91 -7.84 -6.23
CA PRO A 368 6.65 -8.94 -5.31
C PRO A 368 5.49 -9.84 -5.77
N PRO A 369 5.49 -11.15 -5.43
CA PRO A 369 4.52 -12.13 -5.96
C PRO A 369 3.04 -11.81 -5.73
N TYR A 370 2.73 -11.05 -4.69
CA TYR A 370 1.35 -10.67 -4.33
C TYR A 370 1.07 -9.19 -4.58
N HIS A 371 1.84 -8.55 -5.44
CA HIS A 371 1.62 -7.14 -5.75
C HIS A 371 0.28 -6.95 -6.48
N HIS A 372 -0.47 -5.89 -6.10
CA HIS A 372 -1.77 -5.55 -6.67
C HIS A 372 -1.78 -5.50 -8.22
N ASN A 373 -0.73 -4.96 -8.84
CA ASN A 373 -0.63 -4.88 -10.30
C ASN A 373 -0.63 -6.26 -10.97
N ILE A 374 -0.12 -7.29 -10.31
CA ILE A 374 -0.19 -8.68 -10.79
C ILE A 374 -1.64 -9.15 -10.80
N ALA A 375 -2.42 -8.83 -9.76
CA ALA A 375 -3.85 -9.12 -9.73
C ALA A 375 -4.62 -8.40 -10.85
N VAL A 376 -4.30 -7.12 -11.11
CA VAL A 376 -4.87 -6.36 -12.24
C VAL A 376 -4.54 -7.03 -13.58
N ALA A 377 -3.29 -7.46 -13.78
CA ALA A 377 -2.88 -8.15 -15.02
C ALA A 377 -3.67 -9.46 -15.22
N HIS A 378 -3.76 -10.28 -14.16
CA HIS A 378 -4.57 -11.50 -14.20
C HIS A 378 -6.05 -11.23 -14.50
N TYR A 379 -6.63 -10.20 -13.87
CA TYR A 379 -8.01 -9.81 -14.11
C TYR A 379 -8.24 -9.41 -15.58
N ASN A 380 -7.38 -8.56 -16.15
CA ASN A 380 -7.49 -8.11 -17.53
C ASN A 380 -7.32 -9.28 -18.52
N ILE A 381 -6.39 -10.19 -18.27
CA ILE A 381 -6.21 -11.42 -19.06
C ILE A 381 -7.48 -12.29 -18.97
N SER A 382 -8.04 -12.48 -17.78
CA SER A 382 -9.26 -13.27 -17.56
C SER A 382 -10.46 -12.69 -18.33
N VAL A 383 -10.68 -11.37 -18.21
CA VAL A 383 -11.77 -10.68 -18.93
C VAL A 383 -11.60 -10.84 -20.43
N THR A 384 -10.36 -10.76 -20.92
CA THR A 384 -10.07 -10.89 -22.37
C THR A 384 -10.27 -12.33 -22.86
N HIS A 385 -9.81 -13.34 -22.11
CA HIS A 385 -10.11 -14.75 -22.41
C HIS A 385 -11.60 -15.03 -22.42
N SER A 386 -12.37 -14.44 -21.48
CA SER A 386 -13.84 -14.56 -21.46
C SER A 386 -14.51 -13.98 -22.71
N LYS A 387 -13.94 -12.90 -23.30
CA LYS A 387 -14.41 -12.33 -24.58
C LYS A 387 -14.05 -13.18 -25.79
N LEU A 388 -12.99 -13.96 -25.66
CA LEU A 388 -12.56 -14.94 -26.68
C LEU A 388 -13.21 -16.31 -26.49
N GLU A 389 -14.19 -16.44 -25.56
CA GLU A 389 -14.88 -17.69 -25.23
C GLU A 389 -13.98 -18.81 -24.69
N GLN A 390 -12.78 -18.45 -24.22
CA GLN A 390 -11.79 -19.34 -23.61
C GLN A 390 -12.05 -19.42 -22.10
N HIS A 391 -13.09 -20.20 -21.74
CA HIS A 391 -13.64 -20.14 -20.35
C HIS A 391 -12.73 -20.79 -19.32
N VAL A 392 -11.93 -21.79 -19.68
CA VAL A 392 -10.98 -22.44 -18.76
C VAL A 392 -9.87 -21.48 -18.36
N GLU A 393 -9.22 -20.86 -19.34
CA GLU A 393 -8.15 -19.88 -19.12
C GLU A 393 -8.69 -18.63 -18.39
N ALA A 394 -9.91 -18.20 -18.73
CA ALA A 394 -10.56 -17.10 -18.05
C ALA A 394 -10.78 -17.39 -16.56
N PHE A 395 -11.22 -18.59 -16.21
CA PHE A 395 -11.44 -19.01 -14.84
C PHE A 395 -10.12 -19.08 -14.04
N GLU A 396 -9.09 -19.68 -14.61
CA GLU A 396 -7.78 -19.80 -13.95
C GLU A 396 -7.20 -18.43 -13.61
N HIS A 397 -7.21 -17.48 -14.56
CA HIS A 397 -6.75 -16.13 -14.32
C HIS A 397 -7.66 -15.34 -13.38
N ALA A 398 -8.99 -15.54 -13.40
CA ALA A 398 -9.90 -14.92 -12.44
C ALA A 398 -9.61 -15.38 -11.02
N LYS A 399 -9.30 -16.66 -10.83
CA LYS A 399 -8.91 -17.24 -9.55
C LYS A 399 -7.62 -16.60 -9.02
N GLN A 400 -6.57 -16.51 -9.83
CA GLN A 400 -5.30 -15.88 -9.44
C GLN A 400 -5.48 -14.41 -9.04
N ALA A 401 -6.28 -13.65 -9.81
CA ALA A 401 -6.58 -12.26 -9.47
C ALA A 401 -7.29 -12.15 -8.11
N LEU A 402 -8.28 -13.02 -7.86
CA LEU A 402 -9.01 -13.03 -6.59
C LEU A 402 -8.12 -13.47 -5.42
N ASP A 403 -7.29 -14.49 -5.60
CA ASP A 403 -6.40 -15.01 -4.55
C ASP A 403 -5.41 -13.92 -4.08
N ILE A 404 -4.78 -13.20 -5.02
CA ILE A 404 -3.90 -12.07 -4.70
C ILE A 404 -4.68 -10.93 -4.02
N ALA A 405 -5.86 -10.58 -4.55
CA ALA A 405 -6.66 -9.50 -4.00
C ALA A 405 -7.16 -9.80 -2.58
N LEU A 406 -7.48 -11.04 -2.26
CA LEU A 406 -7.86 -11.47 -0.91
C LEU A 406 -6.72 -11.32 0.11
N LEU A 407 -5.47 -11.40 -0.35
CA LEU A 407 -4.28 -11.22 0.50
C LEU A 407 -3.93 -9.74 0.70
N THR A 408 -4.28 -8.87 -0.26
CA THR A 408 -3.77 -7.50 -0.32
C THR A 408 -4.82 -6.43 -0.15
N MET A 409 -6.12 -6.76 -0.25
CA MET A 409 -7.20 -5.78 -0.24
C MET A 409 -8.14 -5.94 0.96
N SER A 410 -8.62 -4.82 1.47
CA SER A 410 -9.67 -4.80 2.49
C SER A 410 -11.01 -5.34 1.92
N PRO A 411 -11.82 -6.08 2.72
CA PRO A 411 -13.11 -6.62 2.27
C PRO A 411 -14.11 -5.58 1.73
N LYS A 412 -13.93 -4.31 2.11
CA LYS A 412 -14.81 -3.20 1.68
C LYS A 412 -14.38 -2.57 0.35
N GLN A 413 -13.19 -2.89 -0.16
CA GLN A 413 -12.70 -2.30 -1.40
C GLN A 413 -13.55 -2.77 -2.60
N LEU A 414 -13.99 -1.81 -3.40
CA LEU A 414 -14.85 -2.05 -4.58
C LEU A 414 -14.18 -3.01 -5.57
N GLN A 415 -12.86 -2.92 -5.70
CA GLN A 415 -12.07 -3.74 -6.62
C GLN A 415 -12.07 -5.21 -6.23
N LEU A 416 -11.97 -5.54 -4.94
CA LEU A 416 -12.10 -6.91 -4.46
C LEU A 416 -13.51 -7.48 -4.78
N GLN A 417 -14.54 -6.66 -4.61
CA GLN A 417 -15.92 -7.07 -4.96
C GLN A 417 -16.05 -7.33 -6.48
N LEU A 418 -15.41 -6.52 -7.31
CA LEU A 418 -15.35 -6.70 -8.75
C LEU A 418 -14.70 -8.03 -9.12
N TYR A 419 -13.54 -8.35 -8.52
CA TYR A 419 -12.84 -9.61 -8.77
C TYR A 419 -13.65 -10.82 -8.32
N ARG A 420 -14.31 -10.76 -7.16
CA ARG A 420 -15.21 -11.83 -6.70
C ARG A 420 -16.37 -12.05 -7.70
N LYS A 421 -17.06 -11.00 -8.08
CA LYS A 421 -18.16 -11.07 -9.03
C LYS A 421 -17.71 -11.66 -10.37
N HIS A 422 -16.54 -11.27 -10.85
CA HIS A 422 -15.99 -11.81 -12.10
C HIS A 422 -15.64 -13.29 -11.96
N PHE A 423 -14.98 -13.70 -10.88
CA PHE A 423 -14.65 -15.10 -10.60
C PHE A 423 -15.92 -15.97 -10.55
N ASP A 424 -16.95 -15.56 -9.82
CA ASP A 424 -18.22 -16.29 -9.72
C ASP A 424 -18.89 -16.44 -11.11
N SER A 425 -18.83 -15.39 -11.94
CA SER A 425 -19.31 -15.43 -13.32
C SER A 425 -18.54 -16.44 -14.17
N MET A 426 -17.21 -16.50 -14.04
CA MET A 426 -16.38 -17.45 -14.80
C MET A 426 -16.61 -18.89 -14.32
N LYS A 427 -16.77 -19.10 -13.01
CA LYS A 427 -17.13 -20.39 -12.44
C LYS A 427 -18.43 -20.93 -13.02
N THR A 428 -19.47 -20.09 -13.04
CA THR A 428 -20.78 -20.46 -13.62
C THR A 428 -20.70 -20.80 -15.11
N LYS A 429 -19.87 -20.07 -15.89
CA LYS A 429 -19.65 -20.35 -17.31
C LYS A 429 -18.88 -21.65 -17.59
N LEU A 430 -18.08 -22.11 -16.63
CA LEU A 430 -17.33 -23.36 -16.75
C LEU A 430 -18.16 -24.58 -16.37
N GLU A 431 -19.17 -24.39 -15.50
CA GLU A 431 -20.08 -25.44 -15.03
C GLU A 431 -21.25 -25.70 -16.00
N ASN A 432 -21.52 -24.78 -16.93
CA ASN A 432 -22.56 -24.87 -17.97
C ASN A 432 -21.98 -25.24 -19.33
#